data_a9e13ac99c2c21a12ecc3839400232d6
#
_entry.id   a9e13ac99c2c21a12ecc3839400232d6
#
_cell.length_a   1.000
_cell.length_b   1.000
_cell.length_c   1.000
_cell.angle_alpha   90.00
_cell.angle_beta   90.00
_cell.angle_gamma   90.00
#
_symmetry.space_group_name_H-M   'P 1'
#
loop_
_entity.id
_entity.type
_entity.pdbx_description
1 polymer ?
#
loop_
_entity_poly.entity_id
_entity_poly.type
_entity_poly.pdbx_seq_one_letter_code
_entity_poly.pdbx_strand_id
1 'polypeptide(L)'
;QLRDYQGALDLFHEILVSKSTMLDVQIEAARTYQLWGDDTQLASSKREQQYLKAIAGGFPNTKTKRNTVWGWSQLGKVTGRYLPKFQSQFHEARYNMAVCRYKYALRKKAKSADRKKYMRYAKTEVMNTYKLYPEMGGKLWQPRYNSLLMRIQKELGQKATGLPKSAT
;
A
#
# COMPACT_ATOMS: atom_id res chain seq x y z
N GLN A 1 -20.73 12.05 -11.10
CA GLN A 1 -21.18 11.14 -10.02
C GLN A 1 -20.12 11.18 -8.90
N LEU A 2 -20.46 11.73 -7.75
CA LEU A 2 -19.61 11.68 -6.55
C LEU A 2 -19.43 10.21 -6.15
N ARG A 3 -18.20 9.76 -6.09
CA ARG A 3 -17.89 8.39 -5.64
C ARG A 3 -18.09 8.33 -4.13
N ASP A 4 -19.00 7.51 -3.68
CA ASP A 4 -19.28 7.29 -2.25
C ASP A 4 -18.30 6.28 -1.63
N TYR A 5 -17.06 6.73 -1.45
CA TYR A 5 -16.02 5.91 -0.81
C TYR A 5 -16.35 5.60 0.65
N GLN A 6 -16.96 6.55 1.39
CA GLN A 6 -17.30 6.34 2.79
C GLN A 6 -18.38 5.30 2.93
N GLY A 7 -19.49 5.40 2.18
CA GLY A 7 -20.56 4.42 2.20
C GLY A 7 -20.08 3.00 1.84
N ALA A 8 -19.18 2.87 0.85
CA ALA A 8 -18.58 1.58 0.54
C ALA A 8 -17.76 1.02 1.71
N LEU A 9 -16.97 1.86 2.40
CA LEU A 9 -16.18 1.45 3.55
C LEU A 9 -17.05 1.08 4.76
N ASP A 10 -18.18 1.76 4.97
CA ASP A 10 -19.12 1.46 6.03
C ASP A 10 -19.76 0.07 5.80
N LEU A 11 -20.14 -0.25 4.57
CA LEU A 11 -20.63 -1.58 4.20
C LEU A 11 -19.58 -2.68 4.40
N PHE A 12 -18.32 -2.44 3.98
CA PHE A 12 -17.24 -3.39 4.26
C PHE A 12 -17.02 -3.59 5.75
N HIS A 13 -17.08 -2.51 6.54
CA HIS A 13 -16.96 -2.60 8.00
C HIS A 13 -18.07 -3.45 8.61
N GLU A 14 -19.33 -3.27 8.23
CA GLU A 14 -20.46 -4.08 8.69
C GLU A 14 -20.23 -5.58 8.44
N ILE A 15 -19.80 -5.94 7.23
CA ILE A 15 -19.48 -7.32 6.89
C ILE A 15 -18.33 -7.85 7.77
N LEU A 16 -17.30 -7.05 7.95
CA LEU A 16 -16.07 -7.43 8.66
C LEU A 16 -16.23 -7.49 10.19
N VAL A 17 -17.23 -6.84 10.76
CA VAL A 17 -17.60 -7.02 12.18
C VAL A 17 -17.98 -8.47 12.45
N SER A 18 -18.72 -9.11 11.56
CA SER A 18 -19.14 -10.51 11.72
C SER A 18 -18.15 -11.52 11.11
N LYS A 19 -17.45 -11.13 10.04
CA LYS A 19 -16.53 -12.00 9.26
C LYS A 19 -15.16 -11.32 9.07
N SER A 20 -14.45 -11.08 10.17
CA SER A 20 -13.22 -10.26 10.21
C SER A 20 -12.08 -10.77 9.34
N THR A 21 -12.06 -12.05 8.97
CA THR A 21 -11.00 -12.68 8.15
C THR A 21 -11.38 -12.84 6.68
N MET A 22 -12.48 -12.25 6.22
CA MET A 22 -12.92 -12.33 4.83
C MET A 22 -11.95 -11.55 3.93
N LEU A 23 -10.95 -12.27 3.39
CA LEU A 23 -9.77 -11.68 2.74
C LEU A 23 -10.14 -10.78 1.57
N ASP A 24 -11.08 -11.19 0.72
CA ASP A 24 -11.50 -10.42 -0.46
C ASP A 24 -12.11 -9.07 -0.06
N VAL A 25 -12.96 -9.06 0.98
CA VAL A 25 -13.57 -7.82 1.50
C VAL A 25 -12.51 -6.92 2.11
N GLN A 26 -11.53 -7.47 2.83
CA GLN A 26 -10.41 -6.72 3.39
C GLN A 26 -9.55 -6.07 2.28
N ILE A 27 -9.31 -6.78 1.19
CA ILE A 27 -8.56 -6.27 0.04
C ILE A 27 -9.33 -5.13 -0.64
N GLU A 28 -10.63 -5.30 -0.89
CA GLU A 28 -11.46 -4.25 -1.50
C GLU A 28 -11.53 -2.99 -0.63
N ALA A 29 -11.61 -3.14 0.69
CA ALA A 29 -11.59 -2.01 1.60
C ALA A 29 -10.25 -1.24 1.54
N ALA A 30 -9.11 -1.95 1.48
CA ALA A 30 -7.80 -1.32 1.33
C ALA A 30 -7.66 -0.61 -0.02
N ARG A 31 -8.14 -1.23 -1.11
CA ARG A 31 -8.22 -0.61 -2.45
C ARG A 31 -9.08 0.66 -2.42
N THR A 32 -10.21 0.63 -1.73
CA THR A 32 -11.12 1.78 -1.62
C THR A 32 -10.46 2.96 -0.92
N TYR A 33 -9.75 2.75 0.19
CA TYR A 33 -8.96 3.81 0.83
C TYR A 33 -7.90 4.39 -0.12
N GLN A 34 -7.21 3.54 -0.88
CA GLN A 34 -6.20 3.98 -1.83
C GLN A 34 -6.82 4.80 -2.97
N LEU A 35 -7.92 4.36 -3.56
CA LEU A 35 -8.66 5.09 -4.59
C LEU A 35 -9.18 6.42 -4.08
N TRP A 36 -9.65 6.46 -2.84
CA TRP A 36 -10.07 7.71 -2.20
C TRP A 36 -8.91 8.69 -2.05
N GLY A 37 -7.72 8.20 -1.69
CA GLY A 37 -6.49 9.01 -1.70
C GLY A 37 -6.08 9.50 -3.09
N ASP A 38 -6.45 8.78 -4.15
CA ASP A 38 -6.19 9.16 -5.54
C ASP A 38 -7.16 10.22 -6.07
N ASP A 39 -8.28 10.45 -5.39
CA ASP A 39 -9.28 11.42 -5.82
C ASP A 39 -8.73 12.85 -5.78
N THR A 40 -8.55 13.42 -6.96
CA THR A 40 -7.96 14.77 -7.13
C THR A 40 -8.87 15.90 -6.69
N GLN A 41 -10.16 15.65 -6.49
CA GLN A 41 -11.11 16.63 -5.98
C GLN A 41 -10.95 16.86 -4.46
N LEU A 42 -10.27 15.96 -3.76
CA LEU A 42 -9.99 16.11 -2.33
C LEU A 42 -8.79 17.03 -2.09
N ALA A 43 -8.88 17.81 -1.00
CA ALA A 43 -7.73 18.54 -0.47
C ALA A 43 -6.54 17.59 -0.18
N SER A 44 -5.31 18.09 -0.38
CA SER A 44 -4.09 17.28 -0.21
C SER A 44 -4.01 16.58 1.14
N SER A 45 -4.37 17.27 2.22
CA SER A 45 -4.37 16.71 3.59
C SER A 45 -5.35 15.54 3.76
N LYS A 46 -6.55 15.62 3.15
CA LYS A 46 -7.51 14.52 3.16
C LYS A 46 -6.99 13.31 2.36
N ARG A 47 -6.38 13.54 1.21
CA ARG A 47 -5.74 12.48 0.41
C ARG A 47 -4.61 11.78 1.17
N GLU A 48 -3.78 12.56 1.89
CA GLU A 48 -2.74 12.01 2.77
C GLU A 48 -3.32 11.05 3.81
N GLN A 49 -4.41 11.44 4.47
CA GLN A 49 -5.08 10.60 5.46
C GLN A 49 -5.58 9.27 4.86
N GLN A 50 -6.11 9.29 3.63
CA GLN A 50 -6.59 8.07 2.99
C GLN A 50 -5.45 7.13 2.64
N TYR A 51 -4.29 7.63 2.18
CA TYR A 51 -3.12 6.78 1.97
C TYR A 51 -2.62 6.14 3.28
N LEU A 52 -2.65 6.87 4.40
CA LEU A 52 -2.30 6.30 5.70
C LEU A 52 -3.28 5.22 6.13
N LYS A 53 -4.58 5.43 5.93
CA LYS A 53 -5.61 4.42 6.17
C LYS A 53 -5.47 3.21 5.23
N ALA A 54 -5.14 3.41 3.97
CA ALA A 54 -4.85 2.31 3.05
C ALA A 54 -3.69 1.44 3.56
N ILE A 55 -2.68 2.03 4.21
CA ILE A 55 -1.55 1.29 4.79
C ILE A 55 -1.92 0.62 6.11
N ALA A 56 -2.54 1.36 7.04
CA ALA A 56 -2.74 0.94 8.43
C ALA A 56 -4.10 0.27 8.69
N GLY A 57 -5.09 0.54 7.83
CA GLY A 57 -6.48 0.17 8.04
C GLY A 57 -7.31 1.25 8.73
N GLY A 58 -8.56 0.95 8.97
CA GLY A 58 -9.53 1.84 9.60
C GLY A 58 -10.52 1.12 10.51
N PHE A 59 -11.44 1.89 11.08
CA PHE A 59 -12.43 1.40 12.01
C PHE A 59 -11.81 0.70 13.23
N PRO A 60 -11.17 1.48 14.12
CA PRO A 60 -10.50 0.93 15.30
C PRO A 60 -11.49 0.22 16.22
N ASN A 61 -11.19 -1.01 16.58
CA ASN A 61 -11.97 -1.78 17.55
C ASN A 61 -11.38 -1.54 18.94
N THR A 62 -12.19 -0.95 19.83
CA THR A 62 -11.77 -0.57 21.19
C THR A 62 -11.44 -1.77 22.07
N LYS A 63 -12.09 -2.93 21.84
CA LYS A 63 -11.85 -4.16 22.61
C LYS A 63 -10.54 -4.84 22.23
N THR A 64 -10.28 -4.96 20.92
CA THR A 64 -9.08 -5.66 20.42
C THR A 64 -7.88 -4.73 20.21
N LYS A 65 -8.09 -3.42 20.26
CA LYS A 65 -7.10 -2.36 19.91
C LYS A 65 -6.51 -2.53 18.52
N ARG A 66 -7.23 -3.17 17.59
CA ARG A 66 -6.85 -3.38 16.20
C ARG A 66 -7.92 -2.80 15.29
N ASN A 67 -7.55 -2.49 14.06
CA ASN A 67 -8.52 -2.07 13.07
C ASN A 67 -9.36 -3.26 12.59
N THR A 68 -10.68 -3.09 12.49
CA THR A 68 -11.60 -4.08 11.89
C THR A 68 -11.33 -4.20 10.39
N VAL A 69 -11.16 -3.07 9.71
CA VAL A 69 -10.76 -3.00 8.31
C VAL A 69 -9.24 -2.95 8.25
N TRP A 70 -8.64 -3.94 7.59
CA TRP A 70 -7.19 -4.03 7.46
C TRP A 70 -6.67 -3.09 6.37
N GLY A 71 -5.45 -2.59 6.56
CA GLY A 71 -4.71 -1.95 5.49
C GLY A 71 -3.70 -2.90 4.85
N TRP A 72 -3.01 -2.41 3.84
CA TRP A 72 -2.01 -3.18 3.10
C TRP A 72 -0.93 -3.80 3.99
N SER A 73 -0.56 -3.14 5.10
CA SER A 73 0.41 -3.68 6.07
C SER A 73 -0.07 -5.00 6.70
N GLN A 74 -1.31 -5.04 7.21
CA GLN A 74 -1.86 -6.25 7.81
C GLN A 74 -2.16 -7.32 6.76
N LEU A 75 -2.65 -6.93 5.59
CA LEU A 75 -2.87 -7.83 4.46
C LEU A 75 -1.57 -8.54 4.04
N GLY A 76 -0.47 -7.79 3.85
CA GLY A 76 0.83 -8.38 3.54
C GLY A 76 1.34 -9.33 4.61
N LYS A 77 1.10 -9.01 5.90
CA LYS A 77 1.47 -9.88 7.02
C LYS A 77 0.67 -11.18 7.04
N VAL A 78 -0.65 -11.11 6.84
CA VAL A 78 -1.52 -12.28 6.88
C VAL A 78 -1.27 -13.18 5.68
N THR A 79 -1.27 -12.62 4.46
CA THR A 79 -1.07 -13.41 3.23
C THR A 79 0.33 -14.01 3.15
N GLY A 80 1.34 -13.30 3.68
CA GLY A 80 2.72 -13.78 3.74
C GLY A 80 2.93 -15.03 4.62
N ARG A 81 2.05 -15.27 5.60
CA ARG A 81 2.09 -16.49 6.42
C ARG A 81 1.62 -17.74 5.69
N TYR A 82 0.88 -17.57 4.60
CA TYR A 82 0.25 -18.65 3.86
C TYR A 82 0.76 -18.72 2.41
N LEU A 83 2.01 -18.35 2.19
CA LEU A 83 2.66 -18.56 0.91
C LEU A 83 2.90 -20.08 0.69
N PRO A 84 2.77 -20.56 -0.55
CA PRO A 84 2.48 -19.83 -1.80
C PRO A 84 0.99 -19.61 -2.09
N LYS A 85 0.07 -20.10 -1.24
CA LYS A 85 -1.39 -20.06 -1.48
C LYS A 85 -1.92 -18.67 -1.84
N PHE A 86 -1.43 -17.63 -1.16
CA PHE A 86 -1.85 -16.24 -1.36
C PHE A 86 -0.76 -15.36 -1.98
N GLN A 87 0.08 -15.93 -2.83
CA GLN A 87 1.22 -15.22 -3.42
C GLN A 87 0.80 -13.92 -4.15
N SER A 88 -0.26 -13.96 -4.94
CA SER A 88 -0.74 -12.78 -5.67
C SER A 88 -1.22 -11.68 -4.73
N GLN A 89 -2.03 -12.03 -3.72
CA GLN A 89 -2.55 -11.10 -2.72
C GLN A 89 -1.42 -10.53 -1.84
N PHE A 90 -0.42 -11.35 -1.54
CA PHE A 90 0.77 -10.91 -0.82
C PHE A 90 1.53 -9.82 -1.60
N HIS A 91 1.83 -10.08 -2.88
CA HIS A 91 2.53 -9.08 -3.70
C HIS A 91 1.67 -7.85 -3.99
N GLU A 92 0.36 -8.01 -4.14
CA GLU A 92 -0.55 -6.87 -4.23
C GLU A 92 -0.45 -5.99 -2.98
N ALA A 93 -0.50 -6.58 -1.80
CA ALA A 93 -0.43 -5.84 -0.54
C ALA A 93 0.92 -5.14 -0.36
N ARG A 94 2.03 -5.83 -0.60
CA ARG A 94 3.38 -5.27 -0.50
C ARG A 94 3.63 -4.15 -1.51
N TYR A 95 3.19 -4.34 -2.75
CA TYR A 95 3.30 -3.33 -3.80
C TYR A 95 2.48 -2.08 -3.46
N ASN A 96 1.21 -2.24 -3.11
CA ASN A 96 0.33 -1.12 -2.83
C ASN A 96 0.73 -0.38 -1.54
N MET A 97 1.31 -1.05 -0.54
CA MET A 97 1.90 -0.37 0.61
C MET A 97 3.03 0.57 0.18
N ALA A 98 3.93 0.13 -0.72
CA ALA A 98 4.99 0.97 -1.28
C ALA A 98 4.41 2.12 -2.12
N VAL A 99 3.38 1.85 -2.95
CA VAL A 99 2.66 2.87 -3.74
C VAL A 99 2.03 3.94 -2.85
N CYS A 100 1.33 3.55 -1.78
CA CYS A 100 0.71 4.50 -0.85
C CYS A 100 1.76 5.37 -0.16
N ARG A 101 2.90 4.81 0.27
CA ARG A 101 4.03 5.58 0.84
C ARG A 101 4.62 6.56 -0.18
N TYR A 102 4.80 6.13 -1.44
CA TYR A 102 5.26 6.98 -2.53
C TYR A 102 4.28 8.14 -2.79
N LYS A 103 2.99 7.86 -2.94
CA LYS A 103 1.95 8.86 -3.19
C LYS A 103 1.80 9.83 -2.00
N TYR A 104 1.88 9.32 -0.76
CA TYR A 104 1.92 10.15 0.44
C TYR A 104 3.12 11.12 0.42
N ALA A 105 4.33 10.61 0.08
CA ALA A 105 5.52 11.44 -0.03
C ALA A 105 5.34 12.56 -1.07
N LEU A 106 4.71 12.27 -2.21
CA LEU A 106 4.41 13.25 -3.25
C LEU A 106 3.48 14.39 -2.79
N ARG A 107 2.70 14.20 -1.71
CA ARG A 107 1.85 15.27 -1.12
C ARG A 107 2.66 16.25 -0.28
N LYS A 108 3.85 15.89 0.15
CA LYS A 108 4.75 16.77 0.90
C LYS A 108 5.38 17.82 -0.01
N LYS A 109 5.69 18.99 0.56
CA LYS A 109 6.35 20.08 -0.16
C LYS A 109 7.58 19.56 -0.92
N ALA A 110 7.70 19.92 -2.19
CA ALA A 110 8.83 19.52 -3.02
C ALA A 110 10.18 19.90 -2.37
N LYS A 111 11.17 19.01 -2.50
CA LYS A 111 12.51 19.17 -1.90
C LYS A 111 12.55 19.22 -0.36
N SER A 112 11.42 19.10 0.35
CA SER A 112 11.42 19.08 1.82
C SER A 112 12.09 17.82 2.38
N ALA A 113 12.59 17.93 3.61
CA ALA A 113 13.15 16.77 4.34
C ALA A 113 12.10 15.67 4.53
N ASP A 114 10.85 16.05 4.81
CA ASP A 114 9.73 15.11 4.95
C ASP A 114 9.46 14.34 3.65
N ARG A 115 9.42 15.02 2.48
CA ARG A 115 9.24 14.33 1.21
C ARG A 115 10.34 13.28 0.99
N LYS A 116 11.61 13.65 1.23
CA LYS A 116 12.74 12.72 1.11
C LYS A 116 12.64 11.56 2.10
N LYS A 117 12.23 11.82 3.34
CA LYS A 117 12.05 10.80 4.39
C LYS A 117 11.02 9.76 3.97
N TYR A 118 9.81 10.19 3.60
CA TYR A 118 8.74 9.27 3.21
C TYR A 118 9.03 8.56 1.88
N MET A 119 9.76 9.22 0.98
CA MET A 119 10.23 8.59 -0.26
C MET A 119 11.23 7.46 0.03
N ARG A 120 12.12 7.63 1.02
CA ARG A 120 13.00 6.56 1.49
C ARG A 120 12.21 5.39 2.09
N TYR A 121 11.13 5.66 2.83
CA TYR A 121 10.27 4.60 3.34
C TYR A 121 9.64 3.79 2.20
N ALA A 122 9.16 4.44 1.13
CA ALA A 122 8.65 3.75 -0.04
C ALA A 122 9.74 2.87 -0.71
N LYS A 123 10.98 3.40 -0.83
CA LYS A 123 12.13 2.62 -1.34
C LYS A 123 12.41 1.41 -0.47
N THR A 124 12.43 1.58 0.85
CA THR A 124 12.69 0.51 1.81
C THR A 124 11.67 -0.62 1.69
N GLU A 125 10.38 -0.31 1.49
CA GLU A 125 9.35 -1.34 1.28
C GLU A 125 9.63 -2.21 0.05
N VAL A 126 10.00 -1.60 -1.07
CA VAL A 126 10.34 -2.33 -2.29
C VAL A 126 11.60 -3.18 -2.07
N MET A 127 12.66 -2.58 -1.50
CA MET A 127 13.93 -3.27 -1.30
C MET A 127 13.85 -4.40 -0.28
N ASN A 128 13.07 -4.26 0.79
CA ASN A 128 12.83 -5.34 1.75
C ASN A 128 12.05 -6.50 1.11
N THR A 129 11.07 -6.19 0.26
CA THR A 129 10.37 -7.22 -0.50
C THR A 129 11.33 -7.96 -1.43
N TYR A 130 12.20 -7.23 -2.15
CA TYR A 130 13.22 -7.82 -3.03
C TYR A 130 14.20 -8.72 -2.28
N LYS A 131 14.67 -8.29 -1.10
CA LYS A 131 15.62 -9.09 -0.29
C LYS A 131 15.02 -10.42 0.17
N LEU A 132 13.73 -10.43 0.51
CA LEU A 132 13.06 -11.64 1.01
C LEU A 132 12.49 -12.51 -0.13
N TYR A 133 12.13 -11.90 -1.24
CA TYR A 133 11.47 -12.54 -2.39
C TYR A 133 12.05 -11.97 -3.69
N PRO A 134 13.26 -12.39 -4.10
CA PRO A 134 13.98 -11.80 -5.25
C PRO A 134 13.22 -11.88 -6.57
N GLU A 135 12.38 -12.90 -6.75
CA GLU A 135 11.50 -13.07 -7.91
C GLU A 135 10.38 -12.02 -7.98
N MET A 136 10.15 -11.28 -6.87
CA MET A 136 9.18 -10.16 -6.79
C MET A 136 7.80 -10.49 -7.35
N GLY A 137 7.32 -11.74 -7.16
CA GLY A 137 6.04 -12.20 -7.69
C GLY A 137 6.01 -12.44 -9.21
N GLY A 138 7.18 -12.58 -9.82
CA GLY A 138 7.34 -12.99 -11.21
C GLY A 138 6.82 -11.97 -12.22
N LYS A 139 6.41 -12.46 -13.39
CA LYS A 139 6.05 -11.63 -14.56
C LYS A 139 4.95 -10.59 -14.28
N LEU A 140 4.06 -10.85 -13.33
CA LEU A 140 2.95 -9.94 -13.03
C LEU A 140 3.40 -8.75 -12.16
N TRP A 141 4.20 -8.99 -11.13
CA TRP A 141 4.51 -7.99 -10.11
C TRP A 141 5.90 -7.38 -10.27
N GLN A 142 6.89 -8.15 -10.69
CA GLN A 142 8.27 -7.66 -10.83
C GLN A 142 8.39 -6.38 -11.69
N PRO A 143 7.76 -6.27 -12.88
CA PRO A 143 7.83 -5.05 -13.68
C PRO A 143 7.20 -3.85 -12.97
N ARG A 144 6.13 -4.06 -12.19
CA ARG A 144 5.45 -3.01 -11.42
C ARG A 144 6.36 -2.47 -10.32
N TYR A 145 6.99 -3.35 -9.54
CA TYR A 145 7.97 -2.96 -8.53
C TYR A 145 9.17 -2.24 -9.14
N ASN A 146 9.68 -2.75 -10.25
CA ASN A 146 10.81 -2.12 -10.95
C ASN A 146 10.47 -0.70 -11.39
N SER A 147 9.33 -0.50 -12.03
CA SER A 147 8.85 0.82 -12.46
C SER A 147 8.64 1.77 -11.28
N LEU A 148 8.06 1.30 -10.19
CA LEU A 148 7.87 2.09 -8.96
C LEU A 148 9.22 2.50 -8.37
N LEU A 149 10.16 1.57 -8.27
CA LEU A 149 11.49 1.84 -7.72
C LEU A 149 12.25 2.87 -8.54
N MET A 150 12.19 2.79 -9.87
CA MET A 150 12.80 3.79 -10.75
C MET A 150 12.23 5.19 -10.54
N ARG A 151 10.91 5.32 -10.34
CA ARG A 151 10.26 6.61 -10.01
C ARG A 151 10.74 7.14 -8.66
N ILE A 152 10.81 6.27 -7.66
CA ILE A 152 11.29 6.62 -6.31
C ILE A 152 12.74 7.08 -6.36
N GLN A 153 13.60 6.39 -7.11
CA GLN A 153 15.01 6.75 -7.28
C GLN A 153 15.15 8.15 -7.91
N LYS A 154 14.35 8.46 -8.94
CA LYS A 154 14.32 9.81 -9.55
C LYS A 154 13.93 10.89 -8.54
N GLU A 155 12.88 10.66 -7.75
CA GLU A 155 12.44 11.60 -6.72
C GLU A 155 13.50 11.84 -5.61
N LEU A 156 14.35 10.85 -5.37
CA LEU A 156 15.48 10.94 -4.44
C LEU A 156 16.75 11.54 -5.07
N GLY A 157 16.72 11.91 -6.36
CA GLY A 157 17.89 12.39 -7.10
C GLY A 157 18.94 11.30 -7.36
N GLN A 158 18.52 10.04 -7.38
CA GLN A 158 19.38 8.88 -7.65
C GLN A 158 19.27 8.45 -9.13
N LYS A 159 20.29 7.75 -9.63
CA LYS A 159 20.18 7.08 -10.94
C LYS A 159 19.05 6.06 -10.90
N ALA A 160 18.14 6.12 -11.86
CA ALA A 160 16.98 5.23 -11.94
C ALA A 160 17.37 3.87 -12.53
N THR A 161 18.00 3.03 -11.73
CA THR A 161 18.48 1.69 -12.12
C THR A 161 17.42 0.60 -11.98
N GLY A 162 16.36 0.87 -11.21
CA GLY A 162 15.35 -0.14 -10.87
C GLY A 162 15.85 -1.18 -9.88
N LEU A 163 15.26 -2.36 -9.93
CA LEU A 163 15.65 -3.51 -9.11
C LEU A 163 17.07 -3.97 -9.47
N PRO A 164 17.86 -4.44 -8.50
CA PRO A 164 19.15 -5.04 -8.80
C PRO A 164 18.97 -6.21 -9.78
N LYS A 165 19.94 -6.36 -10.70
CA LYS A 165 19.99 -7.58 -11.53
C LYS A 165 20.24 -8.76 -10.61
N SER A 166 19.46 -9.83 -10.75
CA SER A 166 19.75 -11.09 -10.06
C SER A 166 21.17 -11.48 -10.41
N ALA A 167 21.99 -11.76 -9.41
CA ALA A 167 23.25 -12.44 -9.67
C ALA A 167 22.88 -13.83 -10.25
N THR A 168 23.12 -14.01 -11.54
CA THR A 168 23.04 -15.30 -12.23
C THR A 168 24.11 -16.22 -11.70
#